data_54b8703794923dee37e3b93b469d20ef
#
_entry.id   54b8703794923dee37e3b93b469d20ef
#
_cell.length_a   1.000
_cell.length_b   1.000
_cell.length_c   1.000
_cell.angle_alpha   90.00
_cell.angle_beta   90.00
_cell.angle_gamma   90.00
#
_symmetry.space_group_name_H-M   'P 1'
#
loop_
_entity.id
_entity.type
_entity.pdbx_description
1 polymer ?
#
loop_
_entity_poly.entity_id
_entity_poly.type
_entity_poly.pdbx_seq_one_letter_code
_entity_poly.pdbx_strand_id
1 'polypeptide(L)'
;FNLLYEYDINKIKIMHYDLYRIKSSKELNQLGIFDEKLTSVKIIEWPQLINTNVTDRLEIHLSYASNENERKLILKGSGKWKTFNLDEL
;
A
#
# COMPACT_ATOMS: atom_id res chain seq x y z
N PHE A 1 12.42 -14.92 5.82
CA PHE A 1 12.06 -13.53 5.58
C PHE A 1 10.81 -13.44 4.72
N ASN A 2 9.74 -12.96 5.29
CA ASN A 2 8.45 -12.89 4.60
C ASN A 2 8.23 -11.51 3.99
N LEU A 3 7.97 -11.49 2.67
CA LEU A 3 7.65 -10.27 1.94
C LEU A 3 6.15 -10.07 1.78
N LEU A 4 5.37 -11.08 2.10
CA LEU A 4 3.92 -11.07 1.96
C LEU A 4 3.28 -11.71 3.19
N TYR A 5 2.32 -11.00 3.77
CA TYR A 5 1.46 -11.51 4.82
C TYR A 5 0.02 -11.48 4.33
N GLU A 6 -0.72 -12.56 4.57
CA GLU A 6 -2.11 -12.67 4.15
C GLU A 6 -3.03 -12.77 5.36
N TYR A 7 -4.13 -12.03 5.32
CA TYR A 7 -5.13 -12.02 6.39
C TYR A 7 -6.51 -12.18 5.78
N ASP A 8 -7.36 -12.96 6.42
CA ASP A 8 -8.76 -13.11 6.03
C ASP A 8 -9.64 -12.53 7.13
N ILE A 9 -10.39 -11.49 6.81
CA ILE A 9 -11.26 -10.80 7.74
C ILE A 9 -12.63 -10.63 7.08
N ASN A 10 -13.66 -11.31 7.62
CA ASN A 10 -15.06 -11.16 7.16
C ASN A 10 -15.20 -11.26 5.63
N LYS A 11 -14.63 -12.29 5.01
CA LYS A 11 -14.66 -12.53 3.56
C LYS A 11 -13.82 -11.55 2.75
N ILE A 12 -13.09 -10.68 3.42
CA ILE A 12 -12.14 -9.78 2.74
C ILE A 12 -10.74 -10.34 2.93
N LYS A 13 -10.02 -10.47 1.85
CA LYS A 13 -8.62 -10.87 1.89
C LYS A 13 -7.74 -9.63 1.90
N ILE A 14 -6.84 -9.55 2.87
CA ILE A 14 -5.87 -8.47 2.98
C ILE A 14 -4.51 -9.04 2.66
N MET A 15 -3.83 -8.44 1.69
CA MET A 15 -2.49 -8.84 1.31
C MET A 15 -1.54 -7.69 1.63
N HIS A 16 -0.65 -7.95 2.58
CA HIS A 16 0.30 -6.94 3.07
C HIS A 16 1.69 -7.28 2.55
N TYR A 17 2.21 -6.43 1.68
CA TYR A 17 3.53 -6.57 1.06
C TYR A 17 4.50 -5.60 1.69
N ASP A 18 5.68 -6.09 2.06
CA ASP A 18 6.79 -5.25 2.47
C ASP A 18 7.88 -5.33 1.39
N LEU A 19 8.04 -4.27 0.63
CA LEU A 19 8.92 -4.24 -0.52
C LEU A 19 10.27 -3.59 -0.23
N TYR A 20 10.60 -3.38 1.03
CA TYR A 20 11.81 -2.67 1.41
C TYR A 20 13.07 -3.25 0.77
N ARG A 21 13.14 -4.57 0.65
CA ARG A 21 14.31 -5.26 0.10
C ARG A 21 14.18 -5.65 -1.36
N ILE A 22 13.07 -5.35 -1.99
CA ILE A 22 12.88 -5.63 -3.41
C ILE A 22 13.61 -4.56 -4.21
N LYS A 23 14.44 -4.99 -5.16
CA LYS A 23 15.31 -4.08 -5.91
C LYS A 23 15.01 -4.01 -7.40
N SER A 24 14.16 -4.90 -7.92
CA SER A 24 13.89 -4.95 -9.35
C SER A 24 12.43 -5.24 -9.65
N SER A 25 11.99 -4.81 -10.82
CA SER A 25 10.64 -5.13 -11.30
C SER A 25 10.42 -6.61 -11.49
N LYS A 26 11.48 -7.35 -11.81
CA LYS A 26 11.39 -8.81 -11.98
C LYS A 26 11.01 -9.48 -10.67
N GLU A 27 11.67 -9.10 -9.58
CA GLU A 27 11.33 -9.63 -8.26
C GLU A 27 9.91 -9.25 -7.87
N LEU A 28 9.51 -8.03 -8.19
CA LEU A 28 8.16 -7.54 -7.91
C LEU A 28 7.10 -8.39 -8.61
N ASN A 29 7.33 -8.70 -9.89
CA ASN A 29 6.38 -9.51 -10.67
C ASN A 29 6.23 -10.92 -10.11
N GLN A 30 7.28 -11.47 -9.51
CA GLN A 30 7.23 -12.80 -8.92
C GLN A 30 6.33 -12.88 -7.69
N LEU A 31 6.04 -11.74 -7.05
CA LEU A 31 5.15 -11.70 -5.89
C LEU A 31 3.67 -11.73 -6.27
N GLY A 32 3.34 -11.60 -7.55
CA GLY A 32 1.94 -11.56 -8.00
C GLY A 32 1.19 -10.33 -7.55
N ILE A 33 1.89 -9.25 -7.25
CA ILE A 33 1.29 -8.04 -6.68
C ILE A 33 0.29 -7.37 -7.62
N PHE A 34 0.44 -7.58 -8.92
CA PHE A 34 -0.47 -7.03 -9.92
C PHE A 34 -1.55 -8.00 -10.35
N ASP A 35 -1.68 -9.14 -9.68
CA ASP A 35 -2.70 -10.14 -10.01
C ASP A 35 -4.05 -9.64 -9.50
N GLU A 36 -4.96 -9.36 -10.41
CA GLU A 36 -6.27 -8.80 -10.11
C GLU A 36 -7.37 -9.85 -9.95
N LYS A 37 -7.01 -11.13 -9.98
CA LYS A 37 -8.01 -12.20 -9.90
C LYS A 37 -8.77 -12.23 -8.58
N LEU A 38 -8.26 -11.55 -7.57
CA LEU A 38 -8.84 -11.61 -6.24
C LEU A 38 -9.32 -10.22 -5.83
N THR A 39 -10.56 -10.17 -5.32
CA THR A 39 -11.04 -9.00 -4.61
C THR A 39 -10.31 -8.93 -3.29
N SER A 40 -9.18 -8.29 -3.26
CA SER A 40 -8.37 -8.16 -2.07
C SER A 40 -8.00 -6.71 -1.83
N VAL A 41 -7.75 -6.39 -0.57
CA VAL A 41 -7.15 -5.12 -0.20
C VAL A 41 -5.65 -5.35 -0.15
N LYS A 42 -4.91 -4.52 -0.84
CA LYS A 42 -3.45 -4.60 -0.84
C LYS A 42 -2.88 -3.43 -0.04
N ILE A 43 -2.09 -3.76 0.97
CA ILE A 43 -1.34 -2.78 1.75
C ILE A 43 0.12 -2.97 1.38
N ILE A 44 0.75 -1.91 0.90
CA ILE A 44 2.08 -2.01 0.34
C ILE A 44 3.01 -1.02 1.04
N GLU A 45 4.03 -1.53 1.70
CA GLU A 45 5.08 -0.71 2.29
C GLU A 45 6.25 -0.59 1.31
N TRP A 46 6.84 0.60 1.26
CA TRP A 46 7.96 0.92 0.38
C TRP A 46 7.60 0.70 -1.09
N PRO A 47 6.60 1.45 -1.61
CA PRO A 47 6.03 1.18 -2.92
C PRO A 47 6.78 1.81 -4.09
N GLN A 48 8.03 2.19 -3.93
CA GLN A 48 8.77 2.97 -4.93
C GLN A 48 8.87 2.28 -6.29
N LEU A 49 8.86 0.95 -6.30
CA LEU A 49 8.89 0.18 -7.55
C LEU A 49 7.54 0.04 -8.21
N ILE A 50 6.47 0.38 -7.50
CA ILE A 50 5.11 0.34 -8.03
C ILE A 50 4.79 1.72 -8.57
N ASN A 51 5.11 1.96 -9.79
CA ASN A 51 4.95 3.25 -10.40
C ASN A 51 3.49 3.64 -10.60
N THR A 52 3.16 3.91 -11.83
CA THR A 52 1.89 4.44 -12.28
C THR A 52 0.86 3.36 -12.61
N ASN A 53 1.19 2.09 -12.38
CA ASN A 53 0.35 0.98 -12.79
C ASN A 53 -0.88 0.76 -11.91
N VAL A 54 -0.90 1.36 -10.73
CA VAL A 54 -2.04 1.25 -9.82
C VAL A 54 -2.77 2.59 -9.81
N THR A 55 -3.97 2.60 -10.41
CA THR A 55 -4.74 3.84 -10.54
C THR A 55 -5.61 4.14 -9.34
N ASP A 56 -6.19 3.12 -8.71
CA ASP A 56 -7.03 3.28 -7.53
C ASP A 56 -6.18 3.03 -6.29
N ARG A 57 -5.66 4.11 -5.69
CA ARG A 57 -4.79 3.96 -4.55
C ARG A 57 -4.93 5.11 -3.56
N LEU A 58 -4.65 4.79 -2.31
CA LEU A 58 -4.47 5.77 -1.25
C LEU A 58 -3.02 5.70 -0.80
N GLU A 59 -2.28 6.78 -0.99
CA GLU A 59 -0.91 6.88 -0.54
C GLU A 59 -0.89 7.51 0.85
N ILE A 60 -0.17 6.87 1.74
CA ILE A 60 0.00 7.35 3.12
C ILE A 60 1.47 7.68 3.31
N HIS A 61 1.77 8.95 3.45
CA HIS A 61 3.13 9.44 3.64
C HIS A 61 3.33 9.83 5.09
N LEU A 62 4.24 9.13 5.75
CA LEU A 62 4.62 9.41 7.14
C LEU A 62 6.00 10.04 7.16
N SER A 63 6.16 11.10 7.92
CA SER A 63 7.46 11.75 8.09
C SER A 63 7.63 12.21 9.53
N TYR A 64 8.87 12.52 9.88
CA TYR A 64 9.17 13.06 11.20
C TYR A 64 8.60 14.48 11.32
N ALA A 65 8.09 14.78 12.50
CA ALA A 65 7.66 16.12 12.86
C ALA A 65 8.75 16.79 13.71
N SER A 66 8.54 18.04 14.09
CA SER A 66 9.48 18.77 14.95
C SER A 66 9.56 18.20 16.36
N ASN A 67 8.50 17.50 16.80
CA ASN A 67 8.42 16.88 18.12
C ASN A 67 8.58 15.37 17.95
N GLU A 68 9.44 14.75 18.79
CA GLU A 68 9.71 13.32 18.67
C GLU A 68 8.50 12.42 18.98
N ASN A 69 7.49 12.97 19.66
CA ASN A 69 6.26 12.22 19.95
C ASN A 69 5.20 12.34 18.85
N GLU A 70 5.51 13.04 17.78
CA GLU A 70 4.57 13.30 16.69
C GLU A 70 5.13 12.86 15.36
N ARG A 71 4.23 12.57 14.43
CA ARG A 71 4.56 12.29 13.03
C ARG A 71 3.63 13.08 12.15
N LYS A 72 4.15 13.50 11.01
CA LYS A 72 3.36 14.18 9.98
C LYS A 72 2.78 13.13 9.05
N LEU A 73 1.49 13.26 8.79
CA LEU A 73 0.77 12.34 7.91
C LEU A 73 0.21 13.13 6.73
N ILE A 74 0.49 12.66 5.52
CA ILE A 74 -0.09 13.21 4.30
C ILE A 74 -0.78 12.08 3.57
N LEU A 75 -2.04 12.30 3.20
CA LEU A 75 -2.83 11.34 2.46
C LEU A 75 -3.07 11.86 1.05
N LYS A 76 -2.80 11.02 0.04
CA LYS A 76 -3.03 11.35 -1.36
C LYS A 76 -3.85 10.25 -2.00
N GLY A 77 -5.07 10.57 -2.41
CA GLY A 77 -5.96 9.64 -3.09
C GLY A 77 -5.91 9.80 -4.59
N SER A 78 -5.96 8.67 -5.30
CA SER A 78 -6.04 8.62 -6.76
C SER A 78 -7.13 7.66 -7.18
N GLY A 79 -7.75 7.90 -8.33
CA GLY A 79 -8.84 7.07 -8.81
C GLY A 79 -10.02 7.12 -7.85
N LYS A 80 -10.46 5.96 -7.40
CA LYS A 80 -11.59 5.85 -6.47
C LYS A 80 -11.33 6.56 -5.13
N TRP A 81 -10.07 6.73 -4.77
CA TRP A 81 -9.69 7.34 -3.49
C TRP A 81 -9.53 8.86 -3.58
N LYS A 82 -9.79 9.44 -4.73
CA LYS A 82 -9.58 10.88 -4.96
C LYS A 82 -10.40 11.74 -4.02
N THR A 83 -11.57 11.29 -3.63
CA THR A 83 -12.47 12.02 -2.74
C THR A 83 -12.40 11.54 -1.29
N PHE A 84 -11.44 10.68 -0.96
CA PHE A 84 -11.28 10.19 0.41
C PHE A 84 -11.05 11.34 1.39
N ASN A 85 -11.75 11.29 2.52
CA ASN A 85 -11.66 12.29 3.55
C ASN A 85 -11.66 11.61 4.92
N LEU A 86 -10.71 11.99 5.77
CA LEU A 86 -10.59 11.44 7.12
C LEU A 86 -11.83 11.72 7.97
N ASP A 87 -12.54 12.80 7.70
CA ASP A 87 -13.74 13.14 8.44
C ASP A 87 -14.89 12.16 8.23
N GLU A 88 -14.76 11.29 7.23
CA GLU A 88 -15.77 10.28 6.94
C GLU A 88 -15.56 8.95 7.68
N LEU A 89 -14.51 8.87 8.46
CA LEU A 89 -14.19 7.64 9.22
C LEU A 89 -14.99 7.53 10.53
#